data_d4fd12d103880a4d498be6ca200035c5
#
_entry.id   d4fd12d103880a4d498be6ca200035c5
#
_cell.length_a   1.000
_cell.length_b   1.000
_cell.length_c   1.000
_cell.angle_alpha   90.00
_cell.angle_beta   90.00
_cell.angle_gamma   90.00
#
_symmetry.space_group_name_H-M   'P 1'
#
loop_
_entity.id
_entity.type
_entity.pdbx_description
1 polymer ?
#
loop_
_entity_poly.entity_id
_entity_poly.type
_entity_poly.pdbx_seq_one_letter_code
_entity_poly.pdbx_strand_id
1 'polypeptide(L)'
;MANTTFINRVEYNDKTQYESMDETILKSKVHKLTKRVESGKKITSAMQKIMVGMLLIILALAVQIMVQNHNLNKLNSTYSNLKAQYDSIKVEYASLAVEYASLKTDLDNLKVGIEEMSQDEALTEIQAVNVKYSSFPGFTYNENISLSKEVQEYAFQKCSEIGMDYNIFLGMMRKESGFDPNAVSGTSDYGLCQINECNHKTMYNTFGSDWDWSNPYDSIDAATYLLKGIIPNYNNWHHVLMAYNAGVKGAKEKYFDKGIYSTKYSRAVLEYAEEYGYSGDGTIF
;
A
#
# COMPACT_ATOMS: atom_id res chain seq x y z
N MET A 1 2.05 -16.78 -27.13
CA MET A 1 2.33 -15.83 -28.23
C MET A 1 1.26 -14.74 -28.29
N ALA A 2 0.99 -14.00 -27.20
CA ALA A 2 -0.07 -12.99 -27.19
C ALA A 2 0.31 -11.67 -26.49
N ASN A 3 1.59 -11.45 -26.11
CA ASN A 3 1.98 -10.28 -25.33
C ASN A 3 2.89 -9.26 -26.03
N THR A 4 3.19 -9.46 -27.31
CA THR A 4 4.09 -8.55 -28.03
C THR A 4 3.37 -7.47 -28.85
N THR A 5 2.05 -7.51 -28.96
CA THR A 5 1.27 -6.69 -29.91
C THR A 5 0.65 -5.43 -29.32
N PHE A 6 0.79 -5.18 -28.00
CA PHE A 6 0.16 -4.01 -27.34
C PHE A 6 1.05 -2.77 -27.26
N ILE A 7 2.33 -2.89 -27.55
CA ILE A 7 3.30 -1.77 -27.43
C ILE A 7 3.24 -0.79 -28.60
N ASN A 8 2.69 -1.20 -29.76
CA ASN A 8 2.84 -0.45 -31.02
C ASN A 8 1.64 0.38 -31.43
N ARG A 9 0.67 0.68 -30.57
CA ARG A 9 -0.50 1.46 -30.97
C ARG A 9 -0.88 2.55 -29.95
N VAL A 10 -0.03 3.57 -29.84
CA VAL A 10 -0.46 4.88 -29.36
C VAL A 10 -0.07 5.89 -30.42
N GLU A 11 -1.08 6.34 -31.17
CA GLU A 11 -0.93 7.39 -32.17
C GLU A 11 -0.56 8.72 -31.47
N TYR A 12 0.43 9.34 -32.07
CA TYR A 12 1.06 10.61 -31.75
C TYR A 12 0.07 11.75 -31.97
N ASN A 13 -0.43 12.34 -30.90
CA ASN A 13 -1.02 13.67 -30.98
C ASN A 13 -0.74 14.43 -29.68
N ASP A 14 0.13 15.36 -29.81
CA ASP A 14 0.41 16.53 -28.99
C ASP A 14 1.85 16.64 -28.47
N LYS A 15 2.72 17.15 -29.36
CA LYS A 15 4.16 17.35 -29.07
C LYS A 15 4.46 18.47 -28.09
N THR A 16 3.51 19.33 -27.76
CA THR A 16 3.78 20.60 -27.05
C THR A 16 3.61 20.53 -25.53
N GLN A 17 3.06 19.43 -25.00
CA GLN A 17 2.83 19.30 -23.56
C GLN A 17 3.94 18.51 -22.83
N TYR A 18 4.92 17.98 -23.53
CA TYR A 18 5.87 16.98 -23.00
C TYR A 18 7.29 17.50 -22.74
N GLU A 19 7.60 18.74 -23.09
CA GLU A 19 8.96 19.30 -22.96
C GLU A 19 9.43 19.54 -21.51
N SER A 20 8.58 19.28 -20.50
CA SER A 20 8.92 19.50 -19.10
C SER A 20 8.62 18.33 -18.18
N MET A 21 8.52 17.10 -18.69
CA MET A 21 8.35 15.97 -17.79
C MET A 21 9.68 15.64 -17.14
N ASP A 22 9.78 16.07 -15.91
CA ASP A 22 10.92 16.00 -15.02
C ASP A 22 11.46 14.56 -14.94
N GLU A 23 12.76 14.40 -15.10
CA GLU A 23 13.54 13.17 -14.81
C GLU A 23 13.12 12.54 -13.47
N THR A 24 12.63 13.35 -12.54
CA THR A 24 12.02 13.02 -11.26
C THR A 24 10.82 12.07 -11.41
N ILE A 25 9.96 12.26 -12.42
CA ILE A 25 8.78 11.40 -12.66
C ILE A 25 9.22 10.02 -13.15
N LEU A 26 10.22 9.97 -14.02
CA LEU A 26 10.77 8.71 -14.52
C LEU A 26 11.45 7.93 -13.39
N LYS A 27 12.30 8.60 -12.62
CA LYS A 27 12.93 8.02 -11.41
C LYS A 27 11.89 7.50 -10.43
N SER A 28 10.80 8.26 -10.19
CA SER A 28 9.69 7.84 -9.33
C SER A 28 9.00 6.56 -9.83
N LYS A 29 8.77 6.44 -11.15
CA LYS A 29 8.13 5.24 -11.73
C LYS A 29 9.03 4.00 -11.71
N VAL A 30 10.31 4.17 -12.05
CA VAL A 30 11.29 3.10 -11.92
C VAL A 30 11.40 2.66 -10.46
N HIS A 31 11.45 3.59 -9.52
CA HIS A 31 11.44 3.31 -8.09
C HIS A 31 10.18 2.54 -7.64
N LYS A 32 8.98 2.97 -8.11
CA LYS A 32 7.72 2.26 -7.81
C LYS A 32 7.72 0.82 -8.34
N LEU A 33 8.21 0.59 -9.57
CA LEU A 33 8.32 -0.75 -10.15
C LEU A 33 9.36 -1.59 -9.40
N THR A 34 10.52 -1.02 -9.10
CA THR A 34 11.57 -1.70 -8.32
C THR A 34 11.03 -2.11 -6.94
N LYS A 35 10.32 -1.20 -6.25
CA LYS A 35 9.70 -1.48 -4.95
C LYS A 35 8.63 -2.58 -5.03
N ARG A 36 7.84 -2.63 -6.12
CA ARG A 36 6.88 -3.74 -6.36
C ARG A 36 7.59 -5.08 -6.58
N VAL A 37 8.67 -5.08 -7.36
CA VAL A 37 9.49 -6.28 -7.58
C VAL A 37 10.13 -6.75 -6.27
N GLU A 38 10.66 -5.83 -5.46
CA GLU A 38 11.22 -6.15 -4.14
C GLU A 38 10.17 -6.62 -3.14
N SER A 39 8.96 -6.02 -3.17
CA SER A 39 7.82 -6.52 -2.41
C SER A 39 7.44 -7.93 -2.83
N GLY A 40 7.40 -8.22 -4.14
CA GLY A 40 7.20 -9.57 -4.66
C GLY A 40 8.26 -10.55 -4.15
N LYS A 41 9.56 -10.17 -4.14
CA LYS A 41 10.64 -11.00 -3.55
C LYS A 41 10.45 -11.26 -2.06
N LYS A 42 10.08 -10.23 -1.29
CA LYS A 42 9.81 -10.36 0.16
C LYS A 42 8.63 -11.30 0.41
N ILE A 43 7.56 -11.20 -0.39
CA ILE A 43 6.38 -12.06 -0.28
C ILE A 43 6.74 -13.51 -0.63
N THR A 44 7.50 -13.76 -1.70
CA THR A 44 7.96 -15.12 -2.06
C THR A 44 8.84 -15.72 -0.97
N SER A 45 9.76 -14.96 -0.40
CA SER A 45 10.61 -15.42 0.72
C SER A 45 9.79 -15.69 1.98
N ALA A 46 8.80 -14.87 2.30
CA ALA A 46 7.91 -15.09 3.44
C ALA A 46 7.06 -16.36 3.25
N MET A 47 6.52 -16.59 2.05
CA MET A 47 5.77 -17.82 1.74
C MET A 47 6.63 -19.07 1.80
N GLN A 48 7.89 -19.04 1.37
CA GLN A 48 8.83 -20.14 1.54
C GLN A 48 9.05 -20.46 3.03
N LYS A 49 9.22 -19.45 3.88
CA LYS A 49 9.35 -19.64 5.33
C LYS A 49 8.07 -20.23 5.95
N ILE A 50 6.90 -19.77 5.50
CA ILE A 50 5.60 -20.32 5.92
C ILE A 50 5.48 -21.80 5.50
N MET A 51 5.84 -22.14 4.26
CA MET A 51 5.81 -23.53 3.77
C MET A 51 6.74 -24.45 4.55
N VAL A 52 7.97 -24.00 4.81
CA VAL A 52 8.94 -24.75 5.63
C VAL A 52 8.43 -24.91 7.06
N GLY A 53 7.89 -23.86 7.66
CA GLY A 53 7.29 -23.89 8.98
C GLY A 53 6.11 -24.88 9.08
N MET A 54 5.24 -24.90 8.08
CA MET A 54 4.13 -25.86 8.01
C MET A 54 4.62 -27.31 7.90
N LEU A 55 5.67 -27.55 7.10
CA LEU A 55 6.27 -28.89 6.99
C LEU A 55 6.84 -29.37 8.32
N LEU A 56 7.48 -28.50 9.06
CA LEU A 56 8.02 -28.81 10.39
C LEU A 56 6.91 -29.09 11.41
N ILE A 57 5.80 -28.36 11.35
CA ILE A 57 4.61 -28.63 12.20
C ILE A 57 4.02 -29.99 11.87
N ILE A 58 3.90 -30.36 10.59
CA ILE A 58 3.42 -31.68 10.16
C ILE A 58 4.32 -32.78 10.72
N LEU A 59 5.64 -32.62 10.63
CA LEU A 59 6.61 -33.58 11.14
C LEU A 59 6.54 -33.71 12.68
N ALA A 60 6.45 -32.56 13.36
CA ALA A 60 6.33 -32.52 14.81
C ALA A 60 5.02 -33.20 15.31
N LEU A 61 3.90 -32.91 14.62
CA LEU A 61 2.62 -33.57 14.91
C LEU A 61 2.67 -35.09 14.64
N ALA A 62 3.31 -35.51 13.54
CA ALA A 62 3.50 -36.92 13.22
C ALA A 62 4.34 -37.65 14.28
N VAL A 63 5.43 -37.02 14.75
CA VAL A 63 6.28 -37.56 15.83
C VAL A 63 5.52 -37.64 17.17
N GLN A 64 4.78 -36.57 17.51
CA GLN A 64 4.03 -36.52 18.77
C GLN A 64 2.93 -37.56 18.85
N ILE A 65 2.36 -37.96 17.74
CA ILE A 65 1.27 -38.95 17.67
C ILE A 65 1.78 -40.37 17.53
N MET A 66 2.92 -40.62 16.95
CA MET A 66 3.60 -41.90 17.09
C MET A 66 3.84 -42.27 18.57
N VAL A 67 3.94 -41.28 19.44
CA VAL A 67 4.11 -41.43 20.88
C VAL A 67 2.76 -41.54 21.62
N GLN A 68 1.69 -40.99 21.06
CA GLN A 68 0.36 -41.01 21.72
C GLN A 68 -0.65 -41.82 20.88
N ASN A 69 -0.60 -43.10 20.97
CA ASN A 69 -1.34 -44.12 20.19
C ASN A 69 -2.89 -44.10 20.31
N HIS A 70 -3.52 -42.93 20.60
CA HIS A 70 -4.96 -42.88 20.95
C HIS A 70 -5.85 -42.01 20.01
N ASN A 71 -5.34 -41.40 18.95
CA ASN A 71 -6.18 -40.51 18.12
C ASN A 71 -5.85 -40.54 16.61
N LEU A 72 -5.68 -41.73 16.04
CA LEU A 72 -5.35 -41.92 14.61
C LEU A 72 -6.33 -41.21 13.66
N ASN A 73 -7.64 -41.25 13.99
CA ASN A 73 -8.66 -40.62 13.15
C ASN A 73 -8.62 -39.05 13.16
N LYS A 74 -8.29 -38.49 14.34
CA LYS A 74 -8.14 -37.05 14.47
C LYS A 74 -6.89 -36.54 13.76
N LEU A 75 -5.83 -37.36 13.72
CA LEU A 75 -4.60 -37.11 13.00
C LEU A 75 -4.83 -37.05 11.48
N ASN A 76 -5.49 -38.07 10.95
CA ASN A 76 -5.76 -38.14 9.51
C ASN A 76 -6.58 -36.92 9.04
N SER A 77 -7.57 -36.50 9.84
CA SER A 77 -8.35 -35.29 9.55
C SER A 77 -7.48 -34.01 9.57
N THR A 78 -6.63 -33.89 10.59
CA THR A 78 -5.73 -32.73 10.73
C THR A 78 -4.66 -32.74 9.63
N TYR A 79 -4.09 -33.89 9.30
CA TYR A 79 -3.14 -34.05 8.20
C TYR A 79 -3.76 -33.72 6.86
N SER A 80 -4.98 -34.20 6.58
CA SER A 80 -5.69 -33.89 5.32
C SER A 80 -5.99 -32.40 5.18
N ASN A 81 -6.42 -31.76 6.28
CA ASN A 81 -6.65 -30.33 6.27
C ASN A 81 -5.35 -29.54 6.04
N LEU A 82 -4.29 -29.90 6.76
CA LEU A 82 -2.99 -29.25 6.63
C LEU A 82 -2.37 -29.46 5.24
N LYS A 83 -2.55 -30.66 4.67
CA LYS A 83 -2.15 -30.97 3.31
C LYS A 83 -2.93 -30.13 2.28
N ALA A 84 -4.25 -29.96 2.46
CA ALA A 84 -5.06 -29.11 1.60
C ALA A 84 -4.62 -27.64 1.69
N GLN A 85 -4.30 -27.15 2.88
CA GLN A 85 -3.75 -25.81 3.08
C GLN A 85 -2.36 -25.66 2.43
N TYR A 86 -1.49 -26.67 2.58
CA TYR A 86 -0.18 -26.68 1.92
C TYR A 86 -0.31 -26.65 0.39
N ASP A 87 -1.20 -27.48 -0.17
CA ASP A 87 -1.43 -27.52 -1.61
C ASP A 87 -2.02 -26.20 -2.12
N SER A 88 -2.91 -25.56 -1.35
CA SER A 88 -3.44 -24.22 -1.65
C SER A 88 -2.34 -23.15 -1.66
N ILE A 89 -1.50 -23.11 -0.61
CA ILE A 89 -0.35 -22.17 -0.52
C ILE A 89 0.64 -22.42 -1.66
N LYS A 90 0.87 -23.67 -2.03
CA LYS A 90 1.77 -24.01 -3.14
C LYS A 90 1.26 -23.48 -4.49
N VAL A 91 -0.05 -23.54 -4.72
CA VAL A 91 -0.68 -22.97 -5.94
C VAL A 91 -0.57 -21.46 -5.94
N GLU A 92 -0.85 -20.82 -4.81
CA GLU A 92 -0.73 -19.38 -4.64
C GLU A 92 0.72 -18.90 -4.82
N TYR A 93 1.68 -19.63 -4.24
CA TYR A 93 3.10 -19.38 -4.45
C TYR A 93 3.53 -19.50 -5.92
N ALA A 94 3.04 -20.53 -6.62
CA ALA A 94 3.33 -20.70 -8.05
C ALA A 94 2.75 -19.56 -8.90
N SER A 95 1.53 -19.11 -8.59
CA SER A 95 0.90 -17.96 -9.23
C SER A 95 1.71 -16.68 -9.01
N LEU A 96 2.12 -16.43 -7.77
CA LEU A 96 2.92 -15.27 -7.41
C LEU A 96 4.31 -15.30 -8.05
N ALA A 97 4.92 -16.48 -8.17
CA ALA A 97 6.21 -16.64 -8.86
C ALA A 97 6.12 -16.30 -10.36
N VAL A 98 5.02 -16.66 -11.01
CA VAL A 98 4.75 -16.30 -12.41
C VAL A 98 4.56 -14.79 -12.55
N GLU A 99 3.75 -14.19 -11.67
CA GLU A 99 3.53 -12.73 -11.65
C GLU A 99 4.85 -11.97 -11.41
N TYR A 100 5.64 -12.43 -10.46
CA TYR A 100 6.97 -11.87 -10.20
C TYR A 100 7.90 -11.96 -11.42
N ALA A 101 7.93 -13.11 -12.11
CA ALA A 101 8.75 -13.28 -13.30
C ALA A 101 8.32 -12.35 -14.44
N SER A 102 7.00 -12.19 -14.63
CA SER A 102 6.43 -11.25 -15.61
C SER A 102 6.82 -9.79 -15.26
N LEU A 103 6.64 -9.40 -14.01
CA LEU A 103 6.96 -8.04 -13.56
C LEU A 103 8.46 -7.73 -13.67
N LYS A 104 9.32 -8.72 -13.37
CA LYS A 104 10.76 -8.60 -13.55
C LYS A 104 11.13 -8.40 -15.02
N THR A 105 10.52 -9.17 -15.91
CA THR A 105 10.74 -9.04 -17.35
C THR A 105 10.29 -7.65 -17.86
N ASP A 106 9.13 -7.18 -17.41
CA ASP A 106 8.62 -5.86 -17.75
C ASP A 106 9.57 -4.74 -17.25
N LEU A 107 10.11 -4.90 -16.05
CA LEU A 107 11.09 -3.95 -15.49
C LEU A 107 12.41 -3.96 -16.28
N ASP A 108 12.93 -5.13 -16.63
CA ASP A 108 14.19 -5.25 -17.38
C ASP A 108 14.03 -4.69 -18.81
N ASN A 109 12.89 -4.93 -19.46
CA ASN A 109 12.56 -4.35 -20.75
C ASN A 109 12.43 -2.82 -20.66
N LEU A 110 11.82 -2.29 -19.60
CA LEU A 110 11.70 -0.86 -19.38
C LEU A 110 13.08 -0.20 -19.18
N LYS A 111 13.99 -0.85 -18.44
CA LYS A 111 15.35 -0.33 -18.23
C LYS A 111 16.14 -0.25 -19.54
N VAL A 112 16.09 -1.32 -20.35
CA VAL A 112 16.76 -1.36 -21.66
C VAL A 112 16.15 -0.29 -22.59
N GLY A 113 14.82 -0.18 -22.63
CA GLY A 113 14.12 0.84 -23.41
C GLY A 113 14.55 2.26 -23.03
N ILE A 114 14.67 2.55 -21.72
CA ILE A 114 15.08 3.89 -21.23
C ILE A 114 16.54 4.21 -21.61
N GLU A 115 17.43 3.23 -21.61
CA GLU A 115 18.86 3.44 -21.96
C GLU A 115 19.06 3.71 -23.45
N GLU A 116 18.17 3.23 -24.32
CA GLU A 116 18.26 3.35 -25.79
C GLU A 116 17.41 4.49 -26.39
N MET A 117 16.53 5.12 -25.60
CA MET A 117 15.53 6.06 -26.11
C MET A 117 15.97 7.52 -25.99
N SER A 118 15.57 8.32 -26.98
CA SER A 118 15.57 9.78 -26.85
C SER A 118 14.54 10.23 -25.77
N GLN A 119 14.71 11.42 -25.23
CA GLN A 119 13.86 11.94 -24.15
C GLN A 119 12.35 11.94 -24.51
N ASP A 120 12.01 12.20 -25.76
CA ASP A 120 10.63 12.20 -26.27
C ASP A 120 10.03 10.80 -26.38
N GLU A 121 10.83 9.78 -26.76
CA GLU A 121 10.41 8.39 -26.85
C GLU A 121 10.22 7.78 -25.47
N ALA A 122 11.13 8.07 -24.52
CA ALA A 122 11.01 7.65 -23.12
C ALA A 122 9.70 8.17 -22.48
N LEU A 123 9.29 9.40 -22.80
CA LEU A 123 8.02 9.99 -22.37
C LEU A 123 6.79 9.22 -22.88
N THR A 124 6.83 8.79 -24.13
CA THR A 124 5.73 8.05 -24.77
C THR A 124 5.57 6.67 -24.15
N GLU A 125 6.68 5.95 -23.89
CA GLU A 125 6.69 4.63 -23.26
C GLU A 125 6.19 4.70 -21.82
N ILE A 126 6.58 5.72 -21.07
CA ILE A 126 6.09 5.96 -19.71
C ILE A 126 4.59 6.20 -19.68
N GLN A 127 4.04 6.89 -20.69
CA GLN A 127 2.59 7.07 -20.80
C GLN A 127 1.88 5.76 -21.10
N ALA A 128 2.43 4.93 -21.99
CA ALA A 128 1.86 3.61 -22.31
C ALA A 128 1.84 2.69 -21.07
N VAL A 129 2.94 2.70 -20.28
CA VAL A 129 3.01 1.99 -18.99
C VAL A 129 1.98 2.55 -18.00
N ASN A 130 1.79 3.87 -17.94
CA ASN A 130 0.76 4.49 -17.09
C ASN A 130 -0.65 4.06 -17.48
N VAL A 131 -0.98 4.04 -18.78
CA VAL A 131 -2.29 3.59 -19.27
C VAL A 131 -2.51 2.11 -18.94
N LYS A 132 -1.48 1.26 -19.06
CA LYS A 132 -1.56 -0.18 -18.74
C LYS A 132 -1.76 -0.45 -17.24
N TYR A 133 -1.18 0.39 -16.37
CA TYR A 133 -1.23 0.22 -14.91
C TYR A 133 -2.10 1.26 -14.19
N SER A 134 -2.73 2.20 -14.92
CA SER A 134 -3.67 3.15 -14.36
C SER A 134 -5.09 2.77 -14.74
N SER A 135 -5.81 2.38 -13.80
CA SER A 135 -7.17 2.76 -13.40
C SER A 135 -7.71 1.73 -12.44
N PHE A 136 -7.56 2.00 -11.16
CA PHE A 136 -8.44 1.36 -10.19
C PHE A 136 -9.87 1.78 -10.54
N PRO A 137 -10.79 0.82 -10.74
CA PRO A 137 -12.19 1.15 -10.94
C PRO A 137 -12.69 2.04 -9.81
N GLY A 138 -13.26 3.18 -10.16
CA GLY A 138 -13.77 4.15 -9.19
C GLY A 138 -12.80 5.26 -8.77
N PHE A 139 -11.53 5.22 -9.18
CA PHE A 139 -10.62 6.34 -8.96
C PHE A 139 -10.93 7.50 -9.92
N THR A 140 -11.00 8.71 -9.37
CA THR A 140 -11.08 9.96 -10.15
C THR A 140 -9.99 10.91 -9.67
N TYR A 141 -9.15 11.34 -10.60
CA TYR A 141 -8.10 12.33 -10.33
C TYR A 141 -8.71 13.71 -10.04
N ASN A 142 -8.24 14.36 -9.00
CA ASN A 142 -8.60 15.73 -8.65
C ASN A 142 -7.40 16.66 -8.88
N GLU A 143 -7.48 17.47 -9.95
CA GLU A 143 -6.43 18.42 -10.34
C GLU A 143 -6.23 19.57 -9.34
N ASN A 144 -7.19 19.82 -8.45
CA ASN A 144 -7.10 20.88 -7.43
C ASN A 144 -6.30 20.44 -6.19
N ILE A 145 -5.85 19.19 -6.13
CA ILE A 145 -5.00 18.66 -5.07
C ILE A 145 -3.54 18.73 -5.53
N SER A 146 -2.65 19.28 -4.71
CA SER A 146 -1.23 19.43 -5.00
C SER A 146 -0.45 18.11 -4.94
N LEU A 147 -1.06 17.01 -5.40
CA LEU A 147 -0.44 15.69 -5.56
C LEU A 147 -0.60 15.23 -7.00
N SER A 148 0.41 14.56 -7.54
CA SER A 148 0.31 13.99 -8.88
C SER A 148 -0.79 12.93 -8.97
N LYS A 149 -1.27 12.65 -10.19
CA LYS A 149 -2.28 11.64 -10.44
C LYS A 149 -1.85 10.28 -9.88
N GLU A 150 -0.58 9.93 -10.05
CA GLU A 150 -0.03 8.65 -9.61
C GLU A 150 -0.04 8.51 -8.08
N VAL A 151 0.27 9.59 -7.36
CA VAL A 151 0.22 9.60 -5.89
C VAL A 151 -1.22 9.51 -5.39
N GLN A 152 -2.14 10.22 -6.03
CA GLN A 152 -3.57 10.15 -5.68
C GLN A 152 -4.14 8.75 -5.95
N GLU A 153 -3.82 8.13 -7.08
CA GLU A 153 -4.25 6.78 -7.43
C GLU A 153 -3.67 5.75 -6.46
N TYR A 154 -2.39 5.90 -6.09
CA TYR A 154 -1.76 5.05 -5.09
C TYR A 154 -2.44 5.16 -3.72
N ALA A 155 -2.75 6.38 -3.28
CA ALA A 155 -3.48 6.61 -2.04
C ALA A 155 -4.89 5.97 -2.08
N PHE A 156 -5.60 6.09 -3.21
CA PHE A 156 -6.89 5.43 -3.43
C PHE A 156 -6.80 3.91 -3.31
N GLN A 157 -5.80 3.32 -3.96
CA GLN A 157 -5.53 1.88 -3.87
C GLN A 157 -5.30 1.45 -2.42
N LYS A 158 -4.42 2.15 -1.71
CA LYS A 158 -4.08 1.83 -0.32
C LYS A 158 -5.27 1.97 0.64
N CYS A 159 -6.09 2.97 0.42
CA CYS A 159 -7.35 3.13 1.16
C CYS A 159 -8.29 1.94 0.95
N SER A 160 -8.46 1.50 -0.31
CA SER A 160 -9.27 0.32 -0.65
C SER A 160 -8.79 -0.95 0.05
N GLU A 161 -7.45 -1.15 0.14
CA GLU A 161 -6.83 -2.32 0.79
C GLU A 161 -7.15 -2.42 2.29
N ILE A 162 -7.44 -1.30 2.96
CA ILE A 162 -7.68 -1.24 4.41
C ILE A 162 -9.11 -0.87 4.78
N GLY A 163 -10.00 -0.70 3.79
CA GLY A 163 -11.39 -0.29 4.01
C GLY A 163 -11.54 1.15 4.50
N MET A 164 -10.61 2.03 4.15
CA MET A 164 -10.70 3.46 4.44
C MET A 164 -11.39 4.21 3.30
N ASP A 165 -12.26 5.16 3.63
CA ASP A 165 -12.79 6.10 2.65
C ASP A 165 -11.66 7.02 2.14
N TYR A 166 -11.48 7.05 0.82
CA TYR A 166 -10.40 7.81 0.18
C TYR A 166 -10.55 9.32 0.39
N ASN A 167 -11.78 9.85 0.41
CA ASN A 167 -12.01 11.28 0.60
C ASN A 167 -11.66 11.71 2.03
N ILE A 168 -11.88 10.82 3.02
CA ILE A 168 -11.42 11.04 4.40
C ILE A 168 -9.90 11.02 4.48
N PHE A 169 -9.25 10.13 3.74
CA PHE A 169 -7.78 10.09 3.68
C PHE A 169 -7.20 11.35 3.03
N LEU A 170 -7.83 11.87 1.96
CA LEU A 170 -7.48 13.17 1.38
C LEU A 170 -7.64 14.31 2.41
N GLY A 171 -8.76 14.34 3.12
CA GLY A 171 -9.00 15.30 4.19
C GLY A 171 -7.94 15.21 5.30
N MET A 172 -7.50 14.00 5.62
CA MET A 172 -6.41 13.77 6.58
C MET A 172 -5.08 14.32 6.07
N MET A 173 -4.63 13.98 4.87
CA MET A 173 -3.38 14.50 4.28
C MET A 173 -3.39 16.02 4.20
N ARG A 174 -4.52 16.62 3.81
CA ARG A 174 -4.68 18.08 3.81
C ARG A 174 -4.53 18.68 5.21
N LYS A 175 -5.11 18.02 6.22
CA LYS A 175 -5.04 18.50 7.61
C LYS A 175 -3.64 18.34 8.20
N GLU A 176 -2.92 17.28 7.84
CA GLU A 176 -1.59 16.97 8.35
C GLU A 176 -0.52 17.89 7.76
N SER A 177 -0.44 17.99 6.45
CA SER A 177 0.65 18.68 5.74
C SER A 177 0.21 19.72 4.71
N GLY A 178 -1.09 19.81 4.42
CA GLY A 178 -1.55 20.58 3.24
C GLY A 178 -1.08 19.97 1.92
N PHE A 179 -0.87 18.65 1.90
CA PHE A 179 -0.29 17.88 0.80
C PHE A 179 1.20 18.13 0.52
N ASP A 180 1.95 18.67 1.49
CA ASP A 180 3.39 18.85 1.38
C ASP A 180 4.13 17.59 1.87
N PRO A 181 4.84 16.85 0.98
CA PRO A 181 5.59 15.66 1.37
C PRO A 181 6.84 15.98 2.22
N ASN A 182 7.28 17.23 2.24
CA ASN A 182 8.44 17.67 3.00
C ASN A 182 8.07 18.35 4.33
N ALA A 183 6.80 18.36 4.70
CA ALA A 183 6.34 19.01 5.92
C ALA A 183 6.98 18.38 7.17
N VAL A 184 7.42 19.21 8.08
CA VAL A 184 7.96 18.81 9.41
C VAL A 184 7.30 19.66 10.48
N SER A 185 6.65 19.01 11.46
CA SER A 185 6.01 19.70 12.56
C SER A 185 6.97 19.97 13.72
N GLY A 186 6.58 20.89 14.62
CA GLY A 186 7.30 21.14 15.87
C GLY A 186 7.22 19.97 16.88
N THR A 187 6.41 18.96 16.61
CA THR A 187 6.21 17.76 17.43
C THR A 187 6.88 16.51 16.86
N SER A 188 7.80 16.70 15.91
CA SER A 188 8.52 15.62 15.20
C SER A 188 7.59 14.70 14.43
N ASP A 189 6.64 15.28 13.68
CA ASP A 189 5.83 14.59 12.70
C ASP A 189 6.33 14.97 11.30
N TYR A 190 6.41 13.99 10.37
CA TYR A 190 7.14 14.14 9.13
C TYR A 190 6.31 13.70 7.92
N GLY A 191 6.49 14.43 6.83
CA GLY A 191 6.02 14.09 5.50
C GLY A 191 4.54 14.34 5.26
N LEU A 192 4.04 13.81 4.15
CA LEU A 192 2.68 14.01 3.65
C LEU A 192 1.60 13.66 4.68
N CYS A 193 1.78 12.58 5.42
CA CYS A 193 0.83 12.08 6.43
C CYS A 193 1.28 12.34 7.87
N GLN A 194 2.33 13.14 8.09
CA GLN A 194 2.85 13.54 9.39
C GLN A 194 3.10 12.34 10.32
N ILE A 195 3.97 11.42 9.86
CA ILE A 195 4.36 10.26 10.64
C ILE A 195 5.28 10.68 11.76
N ASN A 196 4.85 10.50 13.00
CA ASN A 196 5.66 10.86 14.17
C ASN A 196 6.94 10.02 14.26
N GLU A 197 8.05 10.64 14.65
CA GLU A 197 9.37 10.02 14.76
C GLU A 197 9.38 8.73 15.61
N CYS A 198 8.53 8.64 16.63
CA CYS A 198 8.42 7.42 17.44
C CYS A 198 7.99 6.18 16.64
N ASN A 199 7.35 6.36 15.49
CA ASN A 199 6.96 5.27 14.59
C ASN A 199 8.04 4.92 13.56
N HIS A 200 9.05 5.75 13.32
CA HIS A 200 10.02 5.57 12.24
C HIS A 200 10.76 4.23 12.35
N LYS A 201 11.15 3.80 13.55
CA LYS A 201 11.75 2.49 13.75
C LYS A 201 10.85 1.34 13.28
N THR A 202 9.55 1.45 13.51
CA THR A 202 8.57 0.47 13.04
C THR A 202 8.47 0.51 11.51
N MET A 203 8.50 1.70 10.91
CA MET A 203 8.45 1.85 9.45
C MET A 203 9.69 1.25 8.79
N TYR A 204 10.90 1.52 9.28
CA TYR A 204 12.12 0.88 8.80
C TYR A 204 12.09 -0.64 8.92
N ASN A 205 11.57 -1.18 10.02
CA ASN A 205 11.46 -2.62 10.22
C ASN A 205 10.42 -3.26 9.27
N THR A 206 9.37 -2.53 8.91
CA THR A 206 8.26 -3.03 8.09
C THR A 206 8.54 -2.90 6.60
N PHE A 207 9.08 -1.75 6.18
CA PHE A 207 9.23 -1.40 4.77
C PHE A 207 10.67 -1.48 4.25
N GLY A 208 11.66 -1.59 5.14
CA GLY A 208 13.07 -1.67 4.81
C GLY A 208 13.83 -0.39 5.16
N SER A 209 15.17 -0.48 5.09
CA SER A 209 16.07 0.62 5.44
C SER A 209 16.03 1.82 4.48
N ASP A 210 15.44 1.64 3.33
CA ASP A 210 15.24 2.63 2.28
C ASP A 210 13.90 3.39 2.39
N TRP A 211 13.09 3.09 3.42
CA TRP A 211 11.89 3.87 3.71
C TRP A 211 12.26 5.34 3.98
N ASP A 212 11.61 6.24 3.27
CA ASP A 212 11.85 7.68 3.32
C ASP A 212 10.54 8.43 3.60
N TRP A 213 10.46 9.06 4.76
CA TRP A 213 9.28 9.84 5.18
C TRP A 213 8.92 10.97 4.22
N SER A 214 9.89 11.54 3.47
CA SER A 214 9.68 12.61 2.49
C SER A 214 9.18 12.09 1.13
N ASN A 215 9.27 10.77 0.90
CA ASN A 215 8.67 10.15 -0.27
C ASN A 215 7.14 10.02 -0.04
N PRO A 216 6.28 10.61 -0.90
CA PRO A 216 4.83 10.56 -0.71
C PRO A 216 4.26 9.13 -0.68
N TYR A 217 4.83 8.21 -1.44
CA TYR A 217 4.40 6.81 -1.45
C TYR A 217 4.72 6.12 -0.11
N ASP A 218 5.90 6.34 0.42
CA ASP A 218 6.34 5.77 1.70
C ASP A 218 5.58 6.35 2.88
N SER A 219 5.25 7.64 2.80
CA SER A 219 4.40 8.31 3.79
C SER A 219 2.97 7.77 3.78
N ILE A 220 2.40 7.47 2.59
CA ILE A 220 1.08 6.83 2.44
C ILE A 220 1.12 5.40 2.98
N ASP A 221 2.16 4.61 2.65
CA ASP A 221 2.34 3.25 3.18
C ASP A 221 2.39 3.23 4.71
N ALA A 222 3.14 4.15 5.30
CA ALA A 222 3.24 4.28 6.76
C ALA A 222 1.90 4.63 7.39
N ALA A 223 1.19 5.62 6.84
CA ALA A 223 -0.12 6.05 7.35
C ALA A 223 -1.16 4.92 7.26
N THR A 224 -1.23 4.25 6.12
CA THR A 224 -2.18 3.14 5.91
C THR A 224 -1.84 1.92 6.74
N TYR A 225 -0.56 1.64 6.99
CA TYR A 225 -0.13 0.62 7.94
C TYR A 225 -0.64 0.90 9.36
N LEU A 226 -0.51 2.14 9.84
CA LEU A 226 -1.02 2.54 11.16
C LEU A 226 -2.55 2.47 11.21
N LEU A 227 -3.23 3.00 10.19
CA LEU A 227 -4.69 3.01 10.08
C LEU A 227 -5.28 1.60 10.01
N LYS A 228 -4.63 0.67 9.33
CA LYS A 228 -5.02 -0.76 9.30
C LYS A 228 -5.11 -1.38 10.69
N GLY A 229 -4.25 -0.94 11.62
CA GLY A 229 -4.30 -1.37 13.01
C GLY A 229 -5.33 -0.61 13.87
N ILE A 230 -5.75 0.57 13.43
CA ILE A 230 -6.68 1.45 14.18
C ILE A 230 -8.13 1.19 13.79
N ILE A 231 -8.44 1.16 12.49
CA ILE A 231 -9.82 1.09 11.95
C ILE A 231 -10.66 -0.03 12.57
N PRO A 232 -10.16 -1.29 12.73
CA PRO A 232 -10.99 -2.38 13.27
C PRO A 232 -11.43 -2.20 14.72
N ASN A 233 -10.88 -1.23 15.43
CA ASN A 233 -11.20 -0.99 16.84
C ASN A 233 -12.33 0.03 17.04
N TYR A 234 -12.82 0.66 15.97
CA TYR A 234 -13.79 1.74 16.05
C TYR A 234 -14.84 1.59 14.96
N ASN A 235 -16.04 2.11 15.23
CA ASN A 235 -17.16 2.14 14.30
C ASN A 235 -17.52 3.56 13.81
N ASN A 236 -16.62 4.51 14.04
CA ASN A 236 -16.82 5.90 13.67
C ASN A 236 -15.50 6.57 13.28
N TRP A 237 -15.50 7.34 12.20
CA TRP A 237 -14.32 8.00 11.68
C TRP A 237 -13.74 9.04 12.63
N HIS A 238 -14.55 9.75 13.41
CA HIS A 238 -14.02 10.65 14.43
C HIS A 238 -13.07 9.91 15.39
N HIS A 239 -13.44 8.70 15.82
CA HIS A 239 -12.63 7.92 16.76
C HIS A 239 -11.34 7.41 16.11
N VAL A 240 -11.41 6.94 14.86
CA VAL A 240 -10.22 6.54 14.08
C VAL A 240 -9.26 7.70 13.93
N LEU A 241 -9.74 8.86 13.51
CA LEU A 241 -8.94 10.07 13.31
C LEU A 241 -8.33 10.58 14.62
N MET A 242 -9.09 10.53 15.72
CA MET A 242 -8.58 10.88 17.05
C MET A 242 -7.49 9.93 17.51
N ALA A 243 -7.64 8.62 17.23
CA ALA A 243 -6.64 7.61 17.56
C ALA A 243 -5.40 7.73 16.67
N TYR A 244 -5.54 8.12 15.40
CA TYR A 244 -4.41 8.43 14.56
C TYR A 244 -3.61 9.63 15.08
N ASN A 245 -4.28 10.74 15.36
CA ASN A 245 -3.66 11.99 15.77
C ASN A 245 -3.02 11.96 17.17
N ALA A 246 -3.65 11.27 18.14
CA ALA A 246 -3.20 11.26 19.54
C ALA A 246 -2.52 9.95 19.95
N GLY A 247 -2.44 8.96 19.05
CA GLY A 247 -2.17 7.58 19.37
C GLY A 247 -3.36 6.91 20.06
N VAL A 248 -3.53 5.60 19.92
CA VAL A 248 -4.66 4.84 20.50
C VAL A 248 -4.77 5.05 22.01
N LYS A 249 -3.65 4.95 22.73
CA LYS A 249 -3.62 5.20 24.18
C LYS A 249 -3.95 6.66 24.51
N GLY A 250 -3.36 7.59 23.76
CA GLY A 250 -3.60 9.03 23.97
C GLY A 250 -5.05 9.43 23.72
N ALA A 251 -5.67 8.87 22.66
CA ALA A 251 -7.08 9.10 22.38
C ALA A 251 -7.99 8.58 23.50
N LYS A 252 -7.68 7.38 24.03
CA LYS A 252 -8.41 6.82 25.16
C LYS A 252 -8.31 7.72 26.39
N GLU A 253 -7.12 8.00 26.87
CA GLU A 253 -6.88 8.71 28.15
C GLU A 253 -7.27 10.20 28.11
N LYS A 254 -7.01 10.86 26.95
CA LYS A 254 -7.28 12.30 26.83
C LYS A 254 -8.72 12.61 26.49
N TYR A 255 -9.41 11.70 25.77
CA TYR A 255 -10.71 11.99 25.17
C TYR A 255 -11.78 10.98 25.56
N PHE A 256 -11.67 9.70 25.19
CA PHE A 256 -12.76 8.74 25.31
C PHE A 256 -13.16 8.47 26.76
N ASP A 257 -12.18 8.32 27.67
CA ASP A 257 -12.46 8.15 29.11
C ASP A 257 -13.14 9.39 29.75
N LYS A 258 -13.17 10.52 29.01
CA LYS A 258 -13.85 11.76 29.42
C LYS A 258 -15.15 12.02 28.64
N GLY A 259 -15.61 11.05 27.83
CA GLY A 259 -16.81 11.21 27.01
C GLY A 259 -16.64 12.18 25.84
N ILE A 260 -15.43 12.43 25.37
CA ILE A 260 -15.13 13.28 24.22
C ILE A 260 -14.94 12.37 22.99
N TYR A 261 -15.88 12.44 22.05
CA TYR A 261 -15.93 11.56 20.87
C TYR A 261 -15.69 12.29 19.54
N SER A 262 -15.38 13.59 19.57
CA SER A 262 -14.90 14.36 18.43
C SER A 262 -13.94 15.46 18.89
N THR A 263 -12.94 15.80 18.09
CA THR A 263 -11.97 16.86 18.37
C THR A 263 -11.97 17.91 17.26
N LYS A 264 -11.30 19.04 17.49
CA LYS A 264 -11.07 20.03 16.43
C LYS A 264 -10.38 19.39 15.22
N TYR A 265 -9.43 18.47 15.47
CA TYR A 265 -8.72 17.74 14.42
C TYR A 265 -9.68 16.87 13.59
N SER A 266 -10.42 15.96 14.24
CA SER A 266 -11.28 15.03 13.53
C SER A 266 -12.41 15.71 12.78
N ARG A 267 -12.94 16.82 13.31
CA ARG A 267 -13.94 17.64 12.59
C ARG A 267 -13.34 18.29 11.34
N ALA A 268 -12.17 18.91 11.46
CA ALA A 268 -11.52 19.56 10.32
C ALA A 268 -11.18 18.55 9.19
N VAL A 269 -10.77 17.33 9.55
CA VAL A 269 -10.52 16.27 8.55
C VAL A 269 -11.81 15.92 7.81
N LEU A 270 -12.92 15.73 8.51
CA LEU A 270 -14.21 15.39 7.87
C LEU A 270 -14.77 16.55 7.06
N GLU A 271 -14.63 17.80 7.51
CA GLU A 271 -14.98 19.00 6.73
C GLU A 271 -14.20 19.03 5.40
N TYR A 272 -12.90 18.75 5.41
CA TYR A 272 -12.11 18.63 4.18
C TYR A 272 -12.52 17.44 3.33
N ALA A 273 -12.88 16.30 3.95
CA ALA A 273 -13.36 15.13 3.24
C ALA A 273 -14.66 15.40 2.47
N GLU A 274 -15.56 16.19 3.06
CA GLU A 274 -16.81 16.64 2.40
C GLU A 274 -16.51 17.47 1.14
N GLU A 275 -15.49 18.35 1.18
CA GLU A 275 -15.06 19.10 -0.01
C GLU A 275 -14.55 18.18 -1.13
N TYR A 276 -14.09 16.97 -0.81
CA TYR A 276 -13.63 15.94 -1.76
C TYR A 276 -14.71 14.93 -2.14
N GLY A 277 -15.95 15.06 -1.60
CA GLY A 277 -17.09 14.23 -1.97
C GLY A 277 -17.49 13.18 -0.95
N TYR A 278 -16.92 13.20 0.26
CA TYR A 278 -17.44 12.39 1.37
C TYR A 278 -18.83 12.88 1.79
N SER A 279 -19.77 11.98 1.91
CA SER A 279 -21.18 12.30 2.27
C SER A 279 -21.72 11.44 3.40
N GLY A 280 -20.85 10.71 4.12
CA GLY A 280 -21.25 9.87 5.25
C GLY A 280 -21.45 10.67 6.54
N ASP A 281 -22.13 10.05 7.51
CA ASP A 281 -22.35 10.59 8.86
C ASP A 281 -21.19 10.31 9.83
N GLY A 282 -20.08 9.81 9.33
CA GLY A 282 -18.93 9.39 10.13
C GLY A 282 -18.98 7.95 10.61
N THR A 283 -20.05 7.20 10.37
CA THR A 283 -20.16 5.78 10.75
C THR A 283 -19.36 4.88 9.82
N ILE A 284 -18.73 3.84 10.37
CA ILE A 284 -18.04 2.78 9.64
C ILE A 284 -18.92 1.54 9.69
N PHE A 285 -19.24 0.98 8.52
CA PHE A 285 -20.10 -0.20 8.36
C PHE A 285 -19.29 -1.47 8.31
#